data_09c9b53cf3c94ee6911fec74191eb7a3
#
_entry.id   09c9b53cf3c94ee6911fec74191eb7a3
#
_cell.length_a   1.000
_cell.length_b   1.000
_cell.length_c   1.000
_cell.angle_alpha   90.00
_cell.angle_beta   90.00
_cell.angle_gamma   90.00
#
_symmetry.space_group_name_H-M   'P 1'
#
loop_
_entity.id
_entity.type
_entity.pdbx_description
1 polymer ?
#
loop_
_entity_poly.entity_id
_entity_poly.type
_entity_poly.pdbx_seq_one_letter_code
_entity_poly.pdbx_strand_id
1 'polypeptide(L)'
;MKTNNIKIERSTEIGTIVYVAVNNKFVGYIVIADKIKEDSKDAIKKIKEQGIKKTVMLTGDNKDVADSVAKRLKLDKVFSNLLPNEKVEKIEELYLSRSEKEKIAFVGDGINDAPVLARVDVGIAMGGLGSDAAIEA
;
A
#
# COMPACT_ATOMS: atom_id res chain seq x y z
N MET A 1 4.87 -10.87 -24.52
CA MET A 1 4.44 -10.63 -25.92
C MET A 1 5.59 -10.14 -26.81
N LYS A 2 6.71 -9.68 -26.26
CA LYS A 2 7.89 -9.32 -27.07
C LYS A 2 8.45 -10.51 -27.89
N THR A 3 8.35 -11.73 -27.37
CA THR A 3 8.86 -12.95 -28.03
C THR A 3 8.09 -13.35 -29.30
N ASN A 4 6.86 -12.90 -29.47
CA ASN A 4 5.98 -13.30 -30.58
C ASN A 4 5.61 -12.14 -31.51
N ASN A 5 6.32 -11.01 -31.43
CA ASN A 5 6.11 -9.79 -32.28
C ASN A 5 4.65 -9.29 -32.36
N ILE A 6 3.86 -9.49 -31.29
CA ILE A 6 2.48 -9.05 -31.24
C ILE A 6 2.45 -7.55 -30.95
N LYS A 7 1.88 -6.75 -31.86
CA LYS A 7 1.61 -5.33 -31.63
C LYS A 7 0.49 -5.21 -30.60
N ILE A 8 0.77 -4.46 -29.52
CA ILE A 8 -0.19 -4.20 -28.43
C ILE A 8 -0.44 -2.70 -28.33
N GLU A 9 -1.70 -2.34 -28.09
CA GLU A 9 -2.05 -1.00 -27.62
C GLU A 9 -1.76 -0.92 -26.12
N ARG A 10 -0.93 0.03 -25.71
CA ARG A 10 -0.61 0.21 -24.29
C ARG A 10 -1.78 0.90 -23.59
N SER A 11 -2.26 0.30 -22.53
CA SER A 11 -3.21 0.93 -21.64
C SER A 11 -2.54 2.02 -20.78
N THR A 12 -3.27 3.10 -20.56
CA THR A 12 -2.91 4.17 -19.60
C THR A 12 -3.59 3.99 -18.24
N GLU A 13 -4.33 2.90 -18.08
CA GLU A 13 -5.03 2.58 -16.83
C GLU A 13 -4.06 2.29 -15.69
N ILE A 14 -4.42 2.71 -14.47
CA ILE A 14 -3.63 2.49 -13.26
C ILE A 14 -4.03 1.14 -12.66
N GLY A 15 -3.06 0.22 -12.59
CA GLY A 15 -3.26 -1.12 -12.06
C GLY A 15 -2.29 -2.14 -12.67
N THR A 16 -2.48 -3.41 -12.34
CA THR A 16 -1.78 -4.51 -13.00
C THR A 16 -2.49 -4.84 -14.31
N ILE A 17 -1.78 -4.67 -15.42
CA ILE A 17 -2.36 -4.88 -16.76
C ILE A 17 -1.94 -6.25 -17.27
N VAL A 18 -2.93 -7.09 -17.57
CA VAL A 18 -2.76 -8.40 -18.19
C VAL A 18 -3.20 -8.29 -19.65
N TYR A 19 -2.25 -8.33 -20.58
CA TYR A 19 -2.54 -8.31 -22.01
C TYR A 19 -2.92 -9.71 -22.51
N VAL A 20 -4.00 -9.79 -23.27
CA VAL A 20 -4.54 -11.04 -23.81
C VAL A 20 -4.32 -11.10 -25.32
N ALA A 21 -3.81 -12.24 -25.78
CA ALA A 21 -3.66 -12.53 -27.21
C ALA A 21 -4.17 -13.95 -27.50
N VAL A 22 -4.86 -14.10 -28.63
CA VAL A 22 -5.37 -15.39 -29.14
C VAL A 22 -4.85 -15.55 -30.56
N ASN A 23 -4.32 -16.73 -30.88
CA ASN A 23 -3.76 -17.03 -32.20
C ASN A 23 -2.77 -15.96 -32.70
N ASN A 24 -1.87 -15.53 -31.83
CA ASN A 24 -0.88 -14.47 -32.08
C ASN A 24 -1.46 -13.09 -32.43
N LYS A 25 -2.74 -12.86 -32.14
CA LYS A 25 -3.39 -11.55 -32.32
C LYS A 25 -3.75 -10.98 -30.95
N PHE A 26 -3.45 -9.70 -30.77
CA PHE A 26 -3.88 -8.96 -29.57
C PHE A 26 -5.41 -8.85 -29.59
N VAL A 27 -6.05 -9.25 -28.48
CA VAL A 27 -7.51 -9.24 -28.32
C VAL A 27 -7.94 -8.11 -27.38
N GLY A 28 -7.10 -7.80 -26.36
CA GLY A 28 -7.41 -6.79 -25.39
C GLY A 28 -6.51 -6.90 -24.15
N TYR A 29 -6.91 -6.24 -23.08
CA TYR A 29 -6.25 -6.32 -21.79
C TYR A 29 -7.26 -6.35 -20.66
N ILE A 30 -6.84 -6.87 -19.51
CA ILE A 30 -7.58 -6.86 -18.25
C ILE A 30 -6.79 -5.98 -17.29
N VAL A 31 -7.47 -5.05 -16.63
CA VAL A 31 -6.88 -4.24 -15.55
C VAL A 31 -7.32 -4.83 -14.23
N ILE A 32 -6.34 -5.21 -13.42
CA ILE A 32 -6.54 -5.64 -12.04
C ILE A 32 -6.10 -4.48 -11.15
N ALA A 33 -7.04 -3.90 -10.43
CA ALA A 33 -6.77 -2.79 -9.52
C ALA A 33 -7.55 -3.00 -8.22
N ASP A 34 -6.88 -2.75 -7.10
CA ASP A 34 -7.54 -2.76 -5.80
C ASP A 34 -8.47 -1.55 -5.67
N LYS A 35 -9.66 -1.80 -5.17
CA LYS A 35 -10.62 -0.75 -4.87
C LYS A 35 -10.37 -0.24 -3.43
N ILE A 36 -10.11 1.06 -3.31
CA ILE A 36 -10.09 1.70 -1.99
C ILE A 36 -11.49 1.56 -1.38
N LYS A 37 -11.55 1.08 -0.13
CA LYS A 37 -12.82 0.97 0.60
C LYS A 37 -13.47 2.36 0.72
N GLU A 38 -14.80 2.41 0.64
CA GLU A 38 -15.54 3.68 0.54
C GLU A 38 -15.37 4.56 1.78
N ASP A 39 -15.24 3.94 2.96
CA ASP A 39 -15.06 4.58 4.25
C ASP A 39 -13.61 5.06 4.53
N SER A 40 -12.61 4.58 3.76
CA SER A 40 -11.20 4.86 4.03
C SER A 40 -10.87 6.35 4.03
N LYS A 41 -11.46 7.12 3.10
CA LYS A 41 -11.22 8.56 3.01
C LYS A 41 -11.75 9.30 4.24
N ASP A 42 -12.93 8.91 4.71
CA ASP A 42 -13.56 9.52 5.89
C ASP A 42 -12.81 9.10 7.16
N ALA A 43 -12.33 7.85 7.23
CA ALA A 43 -11.49 7.39 8.31
C ALA A 43 -10.20 8.22 8.42
N ILE A 44 -9.46 8.39 7.32
CA ILE A 44 -8.24 9.21 7.30
C ILE A 44 -8.53 10.66 7.71
N LYS A 45 -9.64 11.23 7.25
CA LYS A 45 -10.05 12.57 7.66
C LYS A 45 -10.28 12.66 9.16
N LYS A 46 -11.05 11.71 9.72
CA LYS A 46 -11.40 11.67 11.16
C LYS A 46 -10.15 11.53 12.03
N ILE A 47 -9.19 10.67 11.67
CA ILE A 47 -7.96 10.52 12.47
C ILE A 47 -7.11 11.80 12.47
N LYS A 48 -7.06 12.54 11.34
CA LYS A 48 -6.40 13.85 11.28
C LYS A 48 -7.10 14.88 12.18
N GLU A 49 -8.43 14.89 12.21
CA GLU A 49 -9.23 15.75 13.09
C GLU A 49 -9.01 15.42 14.58
N GLN A 50 -8.65 14.17 14.90
CA GLN A 50 -8.27 13.72 16.26
C GLN A 50 -6.82 14.07 16.65
N GLY A 51 -6.09 14.80 15.81
CA GLY A 51 -4.76 15.31 16.13
C GLY A 51 -3.60 14.50 15.56
N ILE A 52 -3.86 13.53 14.69
CA ILE A 52 -2.78 12.84 13.95
C ILE A 52 -2.10 13.86 13.03
N LYS A 53 -0.81 14.14 13.31
CA LYS A 53 -0.05 15.16 12.61
C LYS A 53 0.36 14.76 11.21
N LYS A 54 0.62 13.46 10.99
CA LYS A 54 1.15 12.96 9.72
C LYS A 54 0.63 11.56 9.42
N THR A 55 0.14 11.37 8.22
CA THR A 55 -0.29 10.08 7.70
C THR A 55 0.66 9.61 6.61
N VAL A 56 1.18 8.39 6.76
CA VAL A 56 2.18 7.81 5.86
C VAL A 56 1.69 6.45 5.39
N MET A 57 1.85 6.14 4.11
CA MET A 57 1.60 4.81 3.55
C MET A 57 2.91 4.12 3.17
N LEU A 58 3.05 2.87 3.59
CA LEU A 58 4.14 1.97 3.19
C LEU A 58 3.54 0.84 2.38
N THR A 59 3.93 0.70 1.11
CA THR A 59 3.35 -0.31 0.23
C THR A 59 4.37 -0.96 -0.68
N GLY A 60 4.14 -2.24 -1.02
CA GLY A 60 4.89 -2.94 -2.06
C GLY A 60 4.43 -2.62 -3.48
N ASP A 61 3.32 -1.90 -3.64
CA ASP A 61 2.81 -1.51 -4.95
C ASP A 61 3.77 -0.58 -5.69
N ASN A 62 3.62 -0.53 -7.01
CA ASN A 62 4.38 0.41 -7.83
C ASN A 62 4.00 1.86 -7.52
N LYS A 63 4.90 2.77 -7.90
CA LYS A 63 4.79 4.19 -7.59
C LYS A 63 3.48 4.81 -8.10
N ASP A 64 3.04 4.48 -9.32
CA ASP A 64 1.86 5.11 -9.93
C ASP A 64 0.58 4.73 -9.18
N VAL A 65 0.45 3.48 -8.78
CA VAL A 65 -0.67 2.99 -7.95
C VAL A 65 -0.63 3.66 -6.57
N ALA A 66 0.53 3.64 -5.91
CA ALA A 66 0.71 4.20 -4.59
C ALA A 66 0.41 5.71 -4.54
N ASP A 67 0.92 6.48 -5.50
CA ASP A 67 0.69 7.92 -5.62
C ASP A 67 -0.81 8.23 -5.87
N SER A 68 -1.49 7.42 -6.70
CA SER A 68 -2.92 7.55 -6.94
C SER A 68 -3.74 7.35 -5.66
N VAL A 69 -3.43 6.29 -4.89
CA VAL A 69 -4.08 6.01 -3.61
C VAL A 69 -3.83 7.12 -2.61
N ALA A 70 -2.56 7.54 -2.44
CA ALA A 70 -2.18 8.60 -1.52
C ALA A 70 -2.91 9.92 -1.82
N LYS A 71 -3.00 10.29 -3.10
CA LYS A 71 -3.73 11.49 -3.54
C LYS A 71 -5.23 11.41 -3.22
N ARG A 72 -5.86 10.25 -3.49
CA ARG A 72 -7.30 10.03 -3.23
C ARG A 72 -7.63 10.06 -1.75
N LEU A 73 -6.77 9.49 -0.91
CA LEU A 73 -6.91 9.46 0.55
C LEU A 73 -6.36 10.71 1.23
N LYS A 74 -5.71 11.62 0.51
CA LYS A 74 -5.05 12.83 1.04
C LYS A 74 -4.02 12.48 2.13
N LEU A 75 -3.20 11.46 1.86
CA LEU A 75 -2.09 11.11 2.73
C LEU A 75 -0.94 12.13 2.59
N ASP A 76 -0.17 12.30 3.66
CA ASP A 76 0.91 13.30 3.70
C ASP A 76 2.19 12.77 3.04
N LYS A 77 2.43 11.45 3.10
CA LYS A 77 3.60 10.80 2.50
C LYS A 77 3.28 9.37 2.05
N VAL A 78 3.97 8.93 1.02
CA VAL A 78 3.90 7.54 0.54
C VAL A 78 5.29 7.03 0.21
N PHE A 79 5.55 5.78 0.56
CA PHE A 79 6.71 5.00 0.14
C PHE A 79 6.21 3.77 -0.60
N SER A 80 6.64 3.60 -1.83
CA SER A 80 6.20 2.56 -2.76
C SER A 80 7.32 1.59 -3.11
N ASN A 81 6.99 0.48 -3.77
CA ASN A 81 7.93 -0.58 -4.18
C ASN A 81 8.73 -1.19 -3.02
N LEU A 82 8.19 -1.17 -1.80
CA LEU A 82 8.90 -1.65 -0.62
C LEU A 82 8.81 -3.18 -0.50
N LEU A 83 9.93 -3.81 -0.25
CA LEU A 83 10.00 -5.16 0.29
C LEU A 83 9.64 -5.17 1.79
N PRO A 84 9.27 -6.32 2.37
CA PRO A 84 8.89 -6.39 3.78
C PRO A 84 9.95 -5.84 4.75
N ASN A 85 11.22 -6.14 4.53
CA ASN A 85 12.34 -5.60 5.32
C ASN A 85 12.51 -4.08 5.16
N GLU A 86 12.29 -3.56 3.97
CA GLU A 86 12.40 -2.12 3.70
C GLU A 86 11.29 -1.32 4.40
N LYS A 87 10.12 -1.93 4.64
CA LYS A 87 9.08 -1.29 5.46
C LYS A 87 9.59 -1.02 6.89
N VAL A 88 10.31 -1.97 7.48
CA VAL A 88 10.91 -1.80 8.82
C VAL A 88 11.94 -0.66 8.81
N GLU A 89 12.82 -0.63 7.80
CA GLU A 89 13.81 0.44 7.64
C GLU A 89 13.14 1.82 7.55
N LYS A 90 12.02 1.92 6.82
CA LYS A 90 11.27 3.18 6.73
C LYS A 90 10.64 3.61 8.06
N ILE A 91 10.23 2.67 8.89
CA ILE A 91 9.78 2.98 10.25
C ILE A 91 10.94 3.52 11.10
N GLU A 92 12.13 2.90 11.02
CA GLU A 92 13.31 3.41 11.74
C GLU A 92 13.69 4.84 11.28
N GLU A 93 13.63 5.12 9.96
CA GLU A 93 13.83 6.48 9.44
C GLU A 93 12.80 7.48 10.02
N LEU A 94 11.53 7.06 10.15
CA LEU A 94 10.50 7.89 10.75
C LEU A 94 10.76 8.13 12.24
N TYR A 95 11.25 7.12 12.97
CA TYR A 95 11.65 7.27 14.37
C TYR A 95 12.77 8.30 14.54
N LEU A 96 13.78 8.28 13.68
CA LEU A 96 14.90 9.23 13.71
C LEU A 96 14.49 10.67 13.41
N SER A 97 13.42 10.84 12.63
CA SER A 97 12.92 12.16 12.19
C SER A 97 11.85 12.77 13.10
N ARG A 98 11.35 12.03 14.09
CA ARG A 98 10.30 12.50 15.01
C ARG A 98 10.85 13.24 16.20
N SER A 99 10.01 14.03 16.88
CA SER A 99 10.32 14.52 18.22
C SER A 99 10.10 13.42 19.28
N GLU A 100 10.76 13.50 20.43
CA GLU A 100 10.63 12.52 21.52
C GLU A 100 9.19 12.32 22.03
N LYS A 101 8.35 13.35 21.91
CA LYS A 101 6.95 13.32 22.34
C LYS A 101 6.01 12.70 21.33
N GLU A 102 6.45 12.51 20.09
CA GLU A 102 5.63 11.91 19.03
C GLU A 102 5.67 10.39 19.10
N LYS A 103 4.54 9.76 18.83
CA LYS A 103 4.37 8.32 18.80
C LYS A 103 3.99 7.89 17.38
N ILE A 104 4.42 6.70 16.99
CA ILE A 104 4.12 6.10 15.70
C ILE A 104 3.13 4.97 15.94
N ALA A 105 1.95 5.09 15.31
CA ALA A 105 1.00 4.00 15.18
C ALA A 105 1.09 3.41 13.77
N PHE A 106 1.08 2.10 13.66
CA PHE A 106 1.05 1.39 12.38
C PHE A 106 -0.20 0.53 12.29
N VAL A 107 -0.87 0.59 11.17
CA VAL A 107 -2.04 -0.24 10.86
C VAL A 107 -1.66 -1.18 9.72
N GLY A 108 -1.73 -2.47 9.96
CA GLY A 108 -1.43 -3.52 8.98
C GLY A 108 -2.49 -4.62 9.00
N ASP A 109 -2.58 -5.38 7.94
CA ASP A 109 -3.64 -6.40 7.76
C ASP A 109 -3.11 -7.84 7.75
N GLY A 110 -1.80 -8.03 7.77
CA GLY A 110 -1.27 -9.33 7.48
C GLY A 110 -0.02 -9.78 8.22
N ILE A 111 0.26 -11.05 8.06
CA ILE A 111 1.45 -11.74 8.55
C ILE A 111 2.73 -11.05 8.04
N ASN A 112 2.69 -10.47 6.85
CA ASN A 112 3.81 -9.75 6.25
C ASN A 112 4.15 -8.44 6.97
N ASP A 113 3.22 -7.88 7.74
CA ASP A 113 3.40 -6.65 8.48
C ASP A 113 3.77 -6.88 9.97
N ALA A 114 3.79 -8.14 10.43
CA ALA A 114 4.16 -8.49 11.81
C ALA A 114 5.49 -7.88 12.28
N PRO A 115 6.58 -7.90 11.48
CA PRO A 115 7.85 -7.27 11.88
C PRO A 115 7.73 -5.76 12.08
N VAL A 116 6.86 -5.09 11.34
CA VAL A 116 6.60 -3.65 11.46
C VAL A 116 5.72 -3.38 12.68
N LEU A 117 4.65 -4.19 12.87
CA LEU A 117 3.74 -4.08 14.02
C LEU A 117 4.47 -4.20 15.35
N ALA A 118 5.45 -5.11 15.45
CA ALA A 118 6.27 -5.30 16.65
C ALA A 118 7.26 -4.16 16.92
N ARG A 119 7.51 -3.27 15.94
CA ARG A 119 8.53 -2.20 16.05
C ARG A 119 7.95 -0.84 16.41
N VAL A 120 6.65 -0.64 16.27
CA VAL A 120 6.01 0.66 16.47
C VAL A 120 5.52 0.85 17.91
N ASP A 121 5.27 2.10 18.30
CA ASP A 121 4.74 2.40 19.65
C ASP A 121 3.31 1.83 19.81
N VAL A 122 2.52 1.80 18.72
CA VAL A 122 1.16 1.24 18.71
C VAL A 122 0.95 0.46 17.41
N GLY A 123 0.87 -0.86 17.50
CA GLY A 123 0.51 -1.73 16.38
C GLY A 123 -1.00 -2.00 16.36
N ILE A 124 -1.63 -1.85 15.21
CA ILE A 124 -3.06 -2.16 15.00
C ILE A 124 -3.15 -3.18 13.88
N ALA A 125 -3.49 -4.42 14.23
CA ALA A 125 -3.75 -5.46 13.26
C ALA A 125 -5.21 -5.40 12.80
N MET A 126 -5.44 -5.20 11.51
CA MET A 126 -6.75 -5.25 10.87
C MET A 126 -7.09 -6.71 10.55
N GLY A 127 -7.75 -7.39 11.48
CA GLY A 127 -8.12 -8.81 11.31
C GLY A 127 -9.16 -9.04 10.22
N GLY A 128 -8.82 -9.90 9.24
CA GLY A 128 -9.77 -10.67 8.46
C GLY A 128 -9.72 -12.13 8.92
N LEU A 129 -10.63 -12.98 8.49
CA LEU A 129 -10.60 -14.42 8.71
C LEU A 129 -9.23 -15.00 8.27
N GLY A 130 -8.33 -15.27 9.22
CA GLY A 130 -6.97 -15.76 8.98
C GLY A 130 -5.85 -15.01 9.70
N SER A 131 -6.17 -14.01 10.52
CA SER A 131 -5.19 -13.16 11.21
C SER A 131 -4.78 -13.64 12.61
N ASP A 132 -5.06 -14.88 12.99
CA ASP A 132 -4.70 -15.42 14.32
C ASP A 132 -3.16 -15.34 14.55
N ALA A 133 -2.37 -15.43 13.49
CA ALA A 133 -0.91 -15.26 13.56
C ALA A 133 -0.44 -13.81 13.80
N ALA A 134 -1.28 -12.81 13.58
CA ALA A 134 -0.96 -11.40 13.84
C ALA A 134 -1.31 -10.96 15.27
N ILE A 135 -2.06 -11.79 15.99
CA ILE A 135 -2.47 -11.53 17.38
C ILE A 135 -1.42 -12.04 18.36
N GLU A 136 -0.59 -13.01 17.95
CA GLU A 136 0.46 -13.62 18.79
C GLU A 136 1.85 -12.92 18.67
N ALA A 137 1.97 -11.89 17.84
CA ALA A 137 3.22 -11.12 17.69
C ALA A 137 3.19 -9.86 18.56
#